data_59b72770de04041ade010634f4c09989
#
_entry.id   59b72770de04041ade010634f4c09989
#
_cell.length_a   1.000
_cell.length_b   1.000
_cell.length_c   1.000
_cell.angle_alpha   90.00
_cell.angle_beta   90.00
_cell.angle_gamma   90.00
#
_symmetry.space_group_name_H-M   'P 1'
#
loop_
_entity.id
_entity.type
_entity.pdbx_description
1 polymer ?
#
loop_
_entity_poly.entity_id
_entity_poly.type
_entity_poly.pdbx_seq_one_letter_code
_entity_poly.pdbx_strand_id
1 'polypeptide(L)'
;MKRTLQLLLLAALSSSGAMGQINCANSSVSQKLVCLFPFSTGVLSNDRALGTPTGPSGNSTAFTQATQVAESLNIAIASQASQLPLASASAGTVVILKGGVPETFNNLGPILVDRAQTIGKGRVFVGFTASQFVFTSIDGTTLGALPFSYFRTAYNPSTGQVQSNTYTTESANLNFRINQYIGVATVGLSKRIDASVIVPWEHVSFGDAVSPSTNYVVTGNNVELFSYKLPSQYSSGTKSGVGDIVFNVKSVLSSGEYSTFAGGINVRTPTGDDLNFLGSGAWGFNPYLVYSYLWKISPHAKIGYQWNTSSELNNPTNTAGGNQNLPGGVQYDVGADWAMRKRLTFAGDVLGSQYLNTPRLVTSTTTLSTTTGQFSLPSSVSQNSSYSISNLSLGLKWSPAGKLVISGNVLIQLNNNGLHARPTPLLGISYKF
;
A
#
# COMPACT_ATOMS: atom_id res chain seq x y z
N MET A 1 45.37 20.92 12.73
CA MET A 1 44.18 21.27 11.98
C MET A 1 43.12 20.14 11.87
N LYS A 2 43.46 18.85 11.74
CA LYS A 2 42.47 17.74 11.68
C LYS A 2 41.65 17.51 12.96
N ARG A 3 42.20 17.74 14.15
CA ARG A 3 41.49 17.52 15.45
C ARG A 3 40.53 18.68 15.82
N THR A 4 40.74 19.86 15.33
CA THR A 4 39.85 21.02 15.56
C THR A 4 38.59 20.94 14.72
N LEU A 5 38.64 20.31 13.55
CA LEU A 5 37.45 20.10 12.69
C LEU A 5 36.49 19.05 13.26
N GLN A 6 37.02 18.01 13.94
CA GLN A 6 36.20 17.01 14.61
C GLN A 6 35.44 17.55 15.85
N LEU A 7 36.06 18.48 16.57
CA LEU A 7 35.42 19.14 17.72
C LEU A 7 34.34 20.17 17.31
N LEU A 8 34.51 20.81 16.16
CA LEU A 8 33.48 21.72 15.60
C LEU A 8 32.26 20.96 15.06
N LEU A 9 32.43 19.73 14.52
CA LEU A 9 31.32 18.87 14.15
C LEU A 9 30.54 18.35 15.36
N LEU A 10 31.19 18.06 16.49
CA LEU A 10 30.49 17.66 17.72
C LEU A 10 29.74 18.82 18.40
N ALA A 11 30.24 20.05 18.28
CA ALA A 11 29.57 21.21 18.86
C ALA A 11 28.34 21.70 18.05
N ALA A 12 28.27 21.37 16.75
CA ALA A 12 27.09 21.67 15.92
C ALA A 12 25.90 20.74 16.21
N LEU A 13 26.09 19.64 16.93
CA LEU A 13 25.04 18.70 17.33
C LEU A 13 24.24 19.16 18.58
N SER A 14 24.61 20.27 19.21
CA SER A 14 23.99 20.72 20.47
C SER A 14 23.06 21.93 20.36
N SER A 15 22.79 22.44 19.15
CA SER A 15 21.81 23.51 18.94
C SER A 15 20.61 23.06 18.10
N SER A 16 20.05 21.90 18.43
CA SER A 16 18.70 21.56 17.99
C SER A 16 17.71 22.41 18.79
N GLY A 17 17.18 23.47 18.16
CA GLY A 17 15.98 24.13 18.66
C GLY A 17 14.93 23.07 19.00
N ALA A 18 14.28 23.23 20.15
CA ALA A 18 13.25 22.34 20.66
C ALA A 18 12.05 22.24 19.70
N MET A 19 12.17 21.47 18.65
CA MET A 19 11.08 20.72 18.05
C MET A 19 10.79 19.59 19.04
N GLY A 20 9.56 19.47 19.51
CA GLY A 20 9.21 18.44 20.48
C GLY A 20 9.80 17.11 20.05
N GLN A 21 10.72 16.57 20.85
CA GLN A 21 11.39 15.30 20.56
C GLN A 21 10.33 14.22 20.46
N ILE A 22 9.93 13.87 19.24
CA ILE A 22 9.17 12.65 19.03
C ILE A 22 10.08 11.52 19.50
N ASN A 23 9.67 10.81 20.53
CA ASN A 23 10.43 9.67 21.05
C ASN A 23 10.26 8.49 20.10
N CYS A 24 11.09 8.43 19.07
CA CYS A 24 11.04 7.41 18.03
C CYS A 24 11.15 5.97 18.57
N ALA A 25 11.71 5.77 19.74
CA ALA A 25 11.88 4.43 20.35
C ALA A 25 10.54 3.79 20.72
N ASN A 26 9.57 4.58 21.18
CA ASN A 26 8.25 4.12 21.60
C ASN A 26 7.13 4.47 20.63
N SER A 27 7.48 4.90 19.42
CA SER A 27 6.54 5.30 18.38
C SER A 27 5.86 4.07 17.73
N SER A 28 4.67 4.28 17.19
CA SER A 28 4.01 3.33 16.29
C SER A 28 4.82 3.08 15.01
N VAL A 29 4.47 2.07 14.23
CA VAL A 29 5.20 1.70 13.00
C VAL A 29 5.20 2.85 11.99
N SER A 30 4.05 3.52 11.77
CA SER A 30 3.92 4.67 10.86
C SER A 30 4.71 5.89 11.34
N GLN A 31 4.66 6.18 12.63
CA GLN A 31 5.42 7.28 13.24
C GLN A 31 6.92 7.04 13.17
N LYS A 32 7.38 5.78 13.33
CA LYS A 32 8.80 5.44 13.14
C LYS A 32 9.28 5.79 11.75
N LEU A 33 8.50 5.55 10.71
CA LEU A 33 8.86 5.89 9.33
C LEU A 33 9.07 7.40 9.17
N VAL A 34 8.14 8.22 9.64
CA VAL A 34 8.22 9.70 9.55
C VAL A 34 9.30 10.26 10.46
N CYS A 35 9.48 9.68 11.64
CA CYS A 35 10.45 10.14 12.63
C CYS A 35 11.89 9.83 12.21
N LEU A 36 12.15 8.63 11.70
CA LEU A 36 13.52 8.14 11.45
C LEU A 36 14.03 8.52 10.07
N PHE A 37 13.16 8.56 9.06
CA PHE A 37 13.58 8.83 7.69
C PHE A 37 14.36 10.15 7.56
N PRO A 38 13.90 11.32 8.07
CA PRO A 38 14.69 12.53 8.07
C PRO A 38 15.97 12.48 8.91
N PHE A 39 15.94 11.80 10.06
CA PHE A 39 17.10 11.71 10.94
C PHE A 39 18.11 10.66 10.49
N SER A 40 17.65 9.56 9.92
CA SER A 40 18.53 8.52 9.38
C SER A 40 19.35 9.03 8.19
N THR A 41 18.78 9.99 7.45
CA THR A 41 19.47 10.66 6.34
C THR A 41 20.42 11.76 6.81
N GLY A 42 20.61 12.01 8.11
CA GLY A 42 21.51 13.04 8.61
C GLY A 42 21.18 14.47 8.16
N VAL A 43 19.95 14.68 7.69
CA VAL A 43 19.46 15.98 7.20
C VAL A 43 19.35 16.97 8.36
N LEU A 44 19.90 18.17 8.18
CA LEU A 44 19.78 19.27 9.11
C LEU A 44 18.72 20.28 8.62
N SER A 45 18.25 21.12 9.54
CA SER A 45 17.22 22.15 9.26
C SER A 45 17.57 23.11 8.13
N ASN A 46 18.87 23.33 7.89
CA ASN A 46 19.37 24.25 6.86
C ASN A 46 19.72 23.56 5.53
N ASP A 47 19.58 22.24 5.45
CA ASP A 47 19.86 21.52 4.23
C ASP A 47 18.79 21.78 3.18
N ARG A 48 19.20 21.88 1.92
CA ARG A 48 18.33 22.16 0.77
C ARG A 48 17.96 20.89 0.04
N ALA A 49 16.69 20.78 -0.30
CA ALA A 49 16.18 19.66 -1.09
C ALA A 49 16.71 19.68 -2.54
N LEU A 50 16.98 18.52 -3.10
CA LEU A 50 17.29 18.30 -4.50
C LEU A 50 16.16 17.57 -5.19
N GLY A 51 15.93 17.87 -6.47
CA GLY A 51 14.96 17.15 -7.29
C GLY A 51 13.51 17.59 -7.16
N THR A 52 13.23 18.77 -6.59
CA THR A 52 11.86 19.32 -6.61
C THR A 52 11.46 19.71 -8.04
N PRO A 53 10.26 19.27 -8.54
CA PRO A 53 9.82 19.50 -9.92
C PRO A 53 9.54 20.98 -10.25
N THR A 54 9.40 21.83 -9.25
CA THR A 54 9.07 23.25 -9.39
C THR A 54 10.29 24.10 -9.13
N GLY A 55 10.65 24.88 -10.11
CA GLY A 55 11.75 25.83 -10.21
C GLY A 55 12.23 26.57 -8.96
N PRO A 56 13.13 27.54 -9.11
CA PRO A 56 14.07 28.01 -8.08
C PRO A 56 13.48 28.77 -6.87
N SER A 57 12.18 28.77 -6.67
CA SER A 57 11.51 29.50 -5.58
C SER A 57 10.96 28.64 -4.44
N GLY A 58 11.21 27.31 -4.45
CA GLY A 58 10.77 26.43 -3.36
C GLY A 58 11.68 26.57 -2.13
N ASN A 59 11.21 27.20 -1.08
CA ASN A 59 11.86 27.23 0.25
C ASN A 59 11.77 25.90 1.01
N SER A 60 11.58 24.76 0.34
CA SER A 60 11.53 23.48 1.03
C SER A 60 12.92 23.05 1.46
N THR A 61 13.06 22.80 2.74
CA THR A 61 14.26 22.20 3.29
C THR A 61 14.32 20.72 2.94
N ALA A 62 15.49 20.12 2.95
CA ALA A 62 15.65 18.69 2.77
C ALA A 62 14.90 17.89 3.85
N PHE A 63 14.79 18.43 5.07
CA PHE A 63 13.99 17.86 6.15
C PHE A 63 12.49 17.78 5.78
N THR A 64 11.93 18.85 5.26
CA THR A 64 10.53 18.86 4.79
C THR A 64 10.30 17.85 3.68
N GLN A 65 11.21 17.75 2.71
CA GLN A 65 11.12 16.76 1.64
C GLN A 65 11.16 15.32 2.19
N ALA A 66 12.08 15.02 3.10
CA ALA A 66 12.18 13.69 3.71
C ALA A 66 10.91 13.33 4.49
N THR A 67 10.31 14.28 5.21
CA THR A 67 9.03 14.10 5.89
C THR A 67 7.91 13.82 4.89
N GLN A 68 7.79 14.58 3.80
CA GLN A 68 6.78 14.38 2.75
C GLN A 68 6.92 13.02 2.05
N VAL A 69 8.16 12.55 1.85
CA VAL A 69 8.42 11.20 1.31
C VAL A 69 7.91 10.13 2.28
N ALA A 70 8.19 10.27 3.58
CA ALA A 70 7.72 9.33 4.59
C ALA A 70 6.19 9.33 4.75
N GLU A 71 5.56 10.51 4.68
CA GLU A 71 4.09 10.65 4.68
C GLU A 71 3.47 10.00 3.45
N SER A 72 4.07 10.19 2.26
CA SER A 72 3.60 9.54 1.03
C SER A 72 3.68 8.02 1.09
N LEU A 73 4.74 7.48 1.72
CA LEU A 73 4.86 6.05 2.01
C LEU A 73 3.74 5.58 2.95
N ASN A 74 3.47 6.31 4.02
CA ASN A 74 2.39 5.99 4.96
C ASN A 74 1.04 5.94 4.25
N ILE A 75 0.73 6.94 3.41
CA ILE A 75 -0.52 7.01 2.65
C ILE A 75 -0.62 5.83 1.65
N ALA A 76 0.46 5.51 0.95
CA ALA A 76 0.48 4.39 0.02
C ALA A 76 0.25 3.05 0.75
N ILE A 77 0.92 2.85 1.90
CA ILE A 77 0.73 1.65 2.72
C ILE A 77 -0.72 1.59 3.23
N ALA A 78 -1.22 2.67 3.82
CA ALA A 78 -2.57 2.72 4.39
C ALA A 78 -3.66 2.49 3.35
N SER A 79 -3.58 3.16 2.19
CA SER A 79 -4.59 3.06 1.15
C SER A 79 -4.57 1.72 0.42
N GLN A 80 -3.40 1.10 0.28
CA GLN A 80 -3.26 -0.16 -0.47
C GLN A 80 -3.37 -1.39 0.44
N ALA A 81 -2.74 -1.37 1.64
CA ALA A 81 -2.85 -2.47 2.59
C ALA A 81 -4.29 -2.67 3.06
N SER A 82 -5.05 -1.59 3.29
CA SER A 82 -6.47 -1.67 3.67
C SER A 82 -7.40 -2.11 2.52
N GLN A 83 -6.91 -2.19 1.29
CA GLN A 83 -7.64 -2.63 0.10
C GLN A 83 -7.05 -3.91 -0.50
N LEU A 84 -6.25 -4.65 0.26
CA LEU A 84 -5.77 -5.97 -0.17
C LEU A 84 -6.95 -6.86 -0.53
N PRO A 85 -6.84 -7.66 -1.60
CA PRO A 85 -7.95 -8.46 -2.08
C PRO A 85 -8.51 -9.38 -1.00
N LEU A 86 -9.78 -9.20 -0.70
CA LEU A 86 -10.51 -10.03 0.25
C LEU A 86 -11.07 -11.25 -0.47
N ALA A 87 -11.12 -12.39 0.22
CA ALA A 87 -11.74 -13.59 -0.34
C ALA A 87 -13.21 -13.33 -0.69
N SER A 88 -13.66 -13.92 -1.81
CA SER A 88 -15.07 -13.82 -2.23
C SER A 88 -16.02 -14.37 -1.16
N ALA A 89 -16.98 -13.54 -0.76
CA ALA A 89 -18.03 -13.89 0.19
C ALA A 89 -19.08 -14.88 -0.37
N SER A 90 -19.01 -15.25 -1.66
CA SER A 90 -20.01 -16.07 -2.36
C SER A 90 -19.43 -17.33 -3.01
N ALA A 91 -18.40 -17.93 -2.43
CA ALA A 91 -17.84 -19.18 -2.93
C ALA A 91 -18.82 -20.37 -2.78
N GLY A 92 -18.82 -21.26 -3.75
CA GLY A 92 -19.56 -22.52 -3.74
C GLY A 92 -20.55 -22.68 -4.89
N THR A 93 -21.17 -23.87 -4.95
CA THR A 93 -22.15 -24.20 -5.99
C THR A 93 -23.40 -23.33 -5.92
N VAL A 94 -23.87 -22.86 -7.06
CA VAL A 94 -25.10 -22.07 -7.21
C VAL A 94 -26.22 -22.99 -7.73
N VAL A 95 -27.43 -22.79 -7.24
CA VAL A 95 -28.64 -23.45 -7.79
C VAL A 95 -29.33 -22.45 -8.71
N ILE A 96 -29.49 -22.82 -9.97
CA ILE A 96 -30.25 -22.08 -10.97
C ILE A 96 -31.62 -22.77 -11.21
N LEU A 97 -32.61 -22.01 -11.60
CA LEU A 97 -33.90 -22.53 -12.02
C LEU A 97 -33.93 -22.63 -13.54
N LYS A 98 -33.74 -23.84 -14.08
CA LYS A 98 -33.83 -24.07 -15.52
C LYS A 98 -35.19 -24.60 -15.85
N GLY A 99 -35.98 -23.82 -16.60
CA GLY A 99 -37.37 -24.22 -16.89
C GLY A 99 -38.24 -24.47 -15.64
N GLY A 100 -37.96 -23.79 -14.52
CA GLY A 100 -38.64 -23.98 -13.24
C GLY A 100 -38.10 -25.12 -12.37
N VAL A 101 -37.15 -25.95 -12.87
CA VAL A 101 -36.52 -27.02 -12.13
C VAL A 101 -35.20 -26.55 -11.52
N PRO A 102 -34.96 -26.80 -10.21
CA PRO A 102 -33.67 -26.45 -9.58
C PRO A 102 -32.55 -27.33 -10.15
N GLU A 103 -31.56 -26.72 -10.81
CA GLU A 103 -30.37 -27.38 -11.30
C GLU A 103 -29.14 -26.86 -10.55
N THR A 104 -28.31 -27.78 -10.03
CA THR A 104 -27.06 -27.39 -9.35
C THR A 104 -25.98 -27.10 -10.37
N PHE A 105 -25.52 -25.88 -10.41
CA PHE A 105 -24.42 -25.48 -11.26
C PHE A 105 -23.08 -25.77 -10.58
N ASN A 106 -22.29 -26.66 -11.19
CA ASN A 106 -21.06 -27.21 -10.59
C ASN A 106 -19.84 -26.30 -10.71
N ASN A 107 -20.03 -25.00 -10.85
CA ASN A 107 -18.95 -24.01 -10.84
C ASN A 107 -18.80 -23.42 -9.45
N LEU A 108 -17.59 -23.55 -8.85
CA LEU A 108 -17.29 -23.08 -7.48
C LEU A 108 -17.05 -21.56 -7.39
N GLY A 109 -17.01 -20.87 -8.51
CA GLY A 109 -16.90 -19.43 -8.60
C GLY A 109 -15.52 -18.82 -8.47
N PRO A 110 -15.44 -17.50 -8.63
CA PRO A 110 -14.18 -16.75 -8.51
C PRO A 110 -13.61 -16.86 -7.09
N ILE A 111 -12.31 -16.56 -6.95
CA ILE A 111 -11.62 -16.67 -5.65
C ILE A 111 -11.64 -15.33 -4.92
N LEU A 112 -11.32 -14.25 -5.60
CA LEU A 112 -11.20 -12.91 -5.01
C LEU A 112 -12.33 -11.97 -5.41
N VAL A 113 -13.01 -12.21 -6.52
CA VAL A 113 -14.11 -11.39 -7.03
C VAL A 113 -15.45 -11.96 -6.57
N ASP A 114 -16.44 -11.09 -6.34
CA ASP A 114 -17.78 -11.50 -6.01
C ASP A 114 -18.59 -11.91 -7.24
N ARG A 115 -19.46 -12.92 -7.07
CA ARG A 115 -20.53 -13.22 -8.02
C ARG A 115 -21.75 -12.33 -7.79
N ALA A 116 -22.51 -12.09 -8.86
CA ALA A 116 -23.80 -11.40 -8.77
C ALA A 116 -24.86 -12.24 -8.02
N GLN A 117 -24.78 -13.56 -8.08
CA GLN A 117 -25.74 -14.46 -7.42
C GLN A 117 -25.61 -14.41 -5.90
N THR A 118 -26.73 -14.62 -5.19
CA THR A 118 -26.78 -14.80 -3.74
C THR A 118 -26.50 -16.25 -3.34
N ILE A 119 -26.14 -16.45 -2.08
CA ILE A 119 -26.00 -17.80 -1.50
C ILE A 119 -27.35 -18.49 -1.25
N GLY A 120 -28.46 -17.73 -1.27
CA GLY A 120 -29.84 -18.18 -1.08
C GLY A 120 -30.32 -18.03 0.36
N LYS A 121 -31.64 -17.82 0.52
CA LYS A 121 -32.29 -17.56 1.82
C LYS A 121 -31.99 -18.63 2.86
N GLY A 122 -31.59 -18.20 4.06
CA GLY A 122 -31.34 -19.04 5.23
C GLY A 122 -30.05 -19.86 5.15
N ARG A 123 -29.24 -19.71 4.09
CA ARG A 123 -27.94 -20.35 3.98
C ARG A 123 -26.86 -19.50 4.66
N VAL A 124 -25.87 -20.18 5.19
CA VAL A 124 -24.70 -19.57 5.81
C VAL A 124 -23.44 -20.06 5.11
N PHE A 125 -22.54 -19.16 4.82
CA PHE A 125 -21.20 -19.43 4.30
C PHE A 125 -20.17 -18.91 5.27
N VAL A 126 -19.15 -19.70 5.58
CA VAL A 126 -18.01 -19.30 6.40
C VAL A 126 -16.74 -19.64 5.62
N GLY A 127 -15.80 -18.72 5.57
CA GLY A 127 -14.52 -18.90 4.90
C GLY A 127 -13.36 -18.34 5.72
N PHE A 128 -12.19 -18.88 5.45
CA PHE A 128 -10.92 -18.43 5.99
C PHE A 128 -9.88 -18.43 4.90
N THR A 129 -9.08 -17.37 4.82
CA THR A 129 -7.94 -17.27 3.89
C THR A 129 -6.70 -16.77 4.59
N ALA A 130 -5.54 -17.23 4.11
CA ALA A 130 -4.23 -16.79 4.56
C ALA A 130 -3.40 -16.33 3.36
N SER A 131 -2.68 -15.23 3.51
CA SER A 131 -1.79 -14.66 2.51
C SER A 131 -0.60 -13.98 3.14
N GLN A 132 0.50 -13.85 2.37
CA GLN A 132 1.69 -13.14 2.78
C GLN A 132 2.14 -12.17 1.68
N PHE A 133 2.07 -10.89 1.95
CA PHE A 133 2.55 -9.83 1.08
C PHE A 133 3.96 -9.40 1.49
N VAL A 134 4.90 -9.50 0.56
CA VAL A 134 6.28 -9.01 0.71
C VAL A 134 6.48 -7.91 -0.31
N PHE A 135 6.48 -6.66 0.14
CA PHE A 135 6.60 -5.51 -0.73
C PHE A 135 8.06 -5.26 -1.12
N THR A 136 8.29 -4.94 -2.39
CA THR A 136 9.63 -4.81 -2.96
C THR A 136 9.91 -3.45 -3.58
N SER A 137 8.88 -2.76 -4.04
CA SER A 137 9.03 -1.44 -4.65
C SER A 137 7.78 -0.58 -4.44
N ILE A 138 7.93 0.71 -4.64
CA ILE A 138 6.85 1.69 -4.69
C ILE A 138 7.06 2.59 -5.90
N ASP A 139 6.02 2.73 -6.73
CA ASP A 139 6.06 3.53 -7.96
C ASP A 139 7.29 3.24 -8.86
N GLY A 140 7.69 1.97 -8.92
CA GLY A 140 8.86 1.50 -9.66
C GLY A 140 10.21 1.65 -8.95
N THR A 141 10.27 2.38 -7.82
CA THR A 141 11.48 2.53 -7.03
C THR A 141 11.60 1.41 -6.00
N THR A 142 12.75 0.74 -5.96
CA THR A 142 13.00 -0.37 -5.04
C THR A 142 12.99 0.10 -3.59
N LEU A 143 12.17 -0.53 -2.73
CA LEU A 143 12.12 -0.22 -1.29
C LEU A 143 13.47 -0.48 -0.60
N GLY A 144 14.25 -1.45 -1.10
CA GLY A 144 15.58 -1.74 -0.59
C GLY A 144 16.65 -0.69 -0.92
N ALA A 145 16.33 0.32 -1.74
CA ALA A 145 17.28 1.35 -2.14
C ALA A 145 16.54 2.64 -2.56
N LEU A 146 15.71 3.19 -1.67
CA LEU A 146 15.03 4.47 -1.88
C LEU A 146 16.07 5.59 -1.86
N PRO A 147 16.32 6.29 -2.99
CA PRO A 147 17.34 7.31 -3.06
C PRO A 147 16.87 8.59 -2.38
N PHE A 148 17.78 9.27 -1.70
CA PHE A 148 17.57 10.57 -1.13
C PHE A 148 18.81 11.44 -1.26
N SER A 149 18.68 12.64 -1.83
CA SER A 149 19.80 13.55 -2.02
C SER A 149 19.44 14.97 -1.58
N TYR A 150 20.41 15.62 -0.98
CA TYR A 150 20.30 17.00 -0.50
C TYR A 150 21.63 17.71 -0.60
N PHE A 151 21.64 19.03 -0.39
CA PHE A 151 22.87 19.78 -0.33
C PHE A 151 22.90 20.76 0.85
N ARG A 152 24.10 21.04 1.31
CA ARG A 152 24.41 21.97 2.38
C ARG A 152 25.43 22.98 1.91
N THR A 153 25.16 24.26 2.17
CA THR A 153 26.09 25.36 1.89
C THR A 153 26.82 25.77 3.16
N ALA A 154 28.14 25.74 3.12
CA ALA A 154 28.98 26.29 4.16
C ALA A 154 29.34 27.74 3.82
N TYR A 155 29.16 28.62 4.78
CA TYR A 155 29.50 30.05 4.64
C TYR A 155 30.74 30.37 5.47
N ASN A 156 31.57 31.30 4.96
CA ASN A 156 32.65 31.87 5.72
C ASN A 156 32.05 32.79 6.82
N PRO A 157 32.27 32.49 8.11
CA PRO A 157 31.65 33.26 9.19
C PRO A 157 32.09 34.71 9.27
N SER A 158 33.28 35.05 8.68
CA SER A 158 33.81 36.41 8.70
C SER A 158 33.33 37.27 7.53
N THR A 159 33.02 36.66 6.38
CA THR A 159 32.66 37.39 5.16
C THR A 159 31.23 37.14 4.71
N GLY A 160 30.55 36.12 5.25
CA GLY A 160 29.22 35.69 4.82
C GLY A 160 29.16 35.07 3.41
N GLN A 161 30.32 34.91 2.76
CA GLN A 161 30.39 34.36 1.42
C GLN A 161 30.34 32.81 1.44
N VAL A 162 29.82 32.21 0.37
CA VAL A 162 29.80 30.72 0.19
C VAL A 162 31.24 30.21 0.11
N GLN A 163 31.58 29.31 1.03
CA GLN A 163 32.89 28.68 1.11
C GLN A 163 32.90 27.36 0.33
N SER A 164 31.89 26.54 0.51
CA SER A 164 31.73 25.25 -0.17
C SER A 164 30.27 24.81 -0.20
N ASN A 165 29.92 23.94 -1.15
CA ASN A 165 28.66 23.20 -1.19
C ASN A 165 28.95 21.72 -1.03
N THR A 166 28.31 21.06 -0.09
CA THR A 166 28.35 19.61 0.08
C THR A 166 27.06 19.01 -0.42
N TYR A 167 27.14 18.19 -1.45
CA TYR A 167 26.02 17.41 -1.97
C TYR A 167 26.10 15.99 -1.38
N THR A 168 25.04 15.54 -0.77
CA THR A 168 24.97 14.22 -0.12
C THR A 168 23.93 13.38 -0.84
N THR A 169 24.28 12.13 -1.14
CA THR A 169 23.33 11.11 -1.64
C THR A 169 23.43 9.86 -0.79
N GLU A 170 22.29 9.29 -0.48
CA GLU A 170 22.16 8.07 0.32
C GLU A 170 20.90 7.29 -0.10
N SER A 171 20.73 6.09 0.43
CA SER A 171 19.55 5.29 0.18
C SER A 171 19.01 4.67 1.45
N ALA A 172 17.69 4.73 1.62
CA ALA A 172 16.98 4.01 2.66
C ALA A 172 16.62 2.60 2.18
N ASN A 173 16.81 1.61 3.05
CA ASN A 173 16.44 0.22 2.80
C ASN A 173 15.24 -0.13 3.66
N LEU A 174 14.06 -0.11 3.06
CA LEU A 174 12.80 -0.44 3.71
C LEU A 174 12.44 -1.90 3.45
N ASN A 175 12.20 -2.65 4.52
CA ASN A 175 11.64 -4.00 4.45
C ASN A 175 10.23 -3.97 5.04
N PHE A 176 9.22 -4.23 4.21
CA PHE A 176 7.84 -4.17 4.61
C PHE A 176 7.10 -5.46 4.22
N ARG A 177 6.42 -6.07 5.20
CA ARG A 177 5.70 -7.33 5.01
C ARG A 177 4.40 -7.33 5.80
N ILE A 178 3.35 -7.90 5.20
CA ILE A 178 2.06 -8.14 5.85
C ILE A 178 1.70 -9.62 5.69
N ASN A 179 1.51 -10.32 6.82
CA ASN A 179 0.83 -11.59 6.83
C ASN A 179 -0.63 -11.32 7.18
N GLN A 180 -1.56 -11.74 6.32
CA GLN A 180 -2.97 -11.45 6.47
C GLN A 180 -3.77 -12.75 6.56
N TYR A 181 -4.66 -12.81 7.54
CA TYR A 181 -5.59 -13.90 7.78
C TYR A 181 -7.00 -13.34 7.79
N ILE A 182 -7.88 -13.80 6.92
CA ILE A 182 -9.21 -13.22 6.73
C ILE A 182 -10.26 -14.26 7.08
N GLY A 183 -11.10 -13.95 8.05
CA GLY A 183 -12.35 -14.64 8.31
C GLY A 183 -13.50 -13.95 7.58
N VAL A 184 -14.36 -14.72 6.90
CA VAL A 184 -15.57 -14.22 6.25
C VAL A 184 -16.77 -15.04 6.67
N ALA A 185 -17.87 -14.36 7.00
CA ALA A 185 -19.17 -14.98 7.22
C ALA A 185 -20.22 -14.28 6.37
N THR A 186 -21.02 -15.05 5.63
CA THR A 186 -22.11 -14.53 4.80
C THR A 186 -23.40 -15.25 5.14
N VAL A 187 -24.50 -14.49 5.24
CA VAL A 187 -25.84 -15.02 5.45
C VAL A 187 -26.77 -14.56 4.33
N GLY A 188 -27.51 -15.51 3.76
CA GLY A 188 -28.57 -15.21 2.79
C GLY A 188 -29.85 -14.77 3.52
N LEU A 189 -30.08 -13.45 3.56
CA LEU A 189 -31.26 -12.87 4.21
C LEU A 189 -32.54 -13.17 3.43
N SER A 190 -32.42 -13.18 2.10
CA SER A 190 -33.54 -13.52 1.20
C SER A 190 -33.02 -14.24 -0.05
N LYS A 191 -33.91 -14.54 -1.00
CA LYS A 191 -33.49 -15.07 -2.31
C LYS A 191 -32.69 -14.05 -3.13
N ARG A 192 -32.73 -12.77 -2.76
CA ARG A 192 -32.09 -11.68 -3.51
C ARG A 192 -31.08 -10.88 -2.70
N ILE A 193 -30.95 -11.10 -1.39
CA ILE A 193 -30.11 -10.27 -0.51
C ILE A 193 -29.20 -11.18 0.32
N ASP A 194 -27.91 -10.90 0.25
CA ASP A 194 -26.88 -11.44 1.14
C ASP A 194 -26.30 -10.31 2.00
N ALA A 195 -25.95 -10.66 3.23
CA ALA A 195 -25.14 -9.82 4.10
C ALA A 195 -23.89 -10.58 4.54
N SER A 196 -22.76 -9.89 4.57
CA SER A 196 -21.46 -10.50 4.94
C SER A 196 -20.71 -9.63 5.92
N VAL A 197 -19.91 -10.26 6.76
CA VAL A 197 -18.88 -9.62 7.59
C VAL A 197 -17.53 -10.25 7.26
N ILE A 198 -16.53 -9.41 7.12
CA ILE A 198 -15.16 -9.79 6.80
C ILE A 198 -14.27 -9.22 7.90
N VAL A 199 -13.52 -10.08 8.56
CA VAL A 199 -12.65 -9.73 9.69
C VAL A 199 -11.22 -10.12 9.32
N PRO A 200 -10.34 -9.15 9.01
CA PRO A 200 -8.93 -9.42 8.83
C PRO A 200 -8.20 -9.47 10.18
N TRP A 201 -7.26 -10.39 10.30
CA TRP A 201 -6.21 -10.40 11.32
C TRP A 201 -4.89 -10.25 10.61
N GLU A 202 -4.10 -9.28 11.01
CA GLU A 202 -2.87 -8.91 10.32
C GLU A 202 -1.67 -8.98 11.25
N HIS A 203 -0.53 -9.35 10.67
CA HIS A 203 0.78 -9.25 11.29
C HIS A 203 1.67 -8.43 10.36
N VAL A 204 1.93 -7.19 10.75
CA VAL A 204 2.77 -6.25 10.04
C VAL A 204 4.18 -6.32 10.58
N SER A 205 5.16 -6.38 9.69
CA SER A 205 6.59 -6.33 9.99
C SER A 205 7.25 -5.26 9.14
N PHE A 206 7.92 -4.34 9.80
CA PHE A 206 8.63 -3.23 9.19
C PHE A 206 10.07 -3.18 9.67
N GLY A 207 10.99 -2.89 8.78
CA GLY A 207 12.39 -2.63 9.10
C GLY A 207 12.95 -1.56 8.17
N ASP A 208 13.76 -0.66 8.72
CA ASP A 208 14.46 0.39 7.99
C ASP A 208 15.94 0.39 8.35
N ALA A 209 16.79 0.55 7.34
CA ALA A 209 18.23 0.74 7.48
C ALA A 209 18.69 1.72 6.42
N VAL A 210 19.61 2.61 6.75
CA VAL A 210 20.17 3.58 5.81
C VAL A 210 21.56 3.16 5.38
N SER A 211 21.83 3.25 4.08
CA SER A 211 23.16 3.00 3.52
C SER A 211 24.13 4.13 3.87
N PRO A 212 25.44 3.88 3.79
CA PRO A 212 26.44 4.94 3.92
C PRO A 212 26.18 6.07 2.94
N SER A 213 26.27 7.32 3.40
CA SER A 213 26.15 8.49 2.54
C SER A 213 27.41 8.68 1.68
N THR A 214 27.23 9.11 0.44
CA THR A 214 28.29 9.60 -0.43
C THR A 214 28.21 11.10 -0.54
N ASN A 215 29.31 11.78 -0.26
CA ASN A 215 29.38 13.23 -0.24
C ASN A 215 30.29 13.76 -1.34
N TYR A 216 29.81 14.76 -2.06
CA TYR A 216 30.54 15.52 -3.08
C TYR A 216 30.74 16.93 -2.56
N VAL A 217 31.95 17.28 -2.12
CA VAL A 217 32.26 18.65 -1.66
C VAL A 217 32.79 19.47 -2.82
N VAL A 218 32.07 20.54 -3.15
CA VAL A 218 32.42 21.47 -4.22
C VAL A 218 32.95 22.75 -3.59
N THR A 219 34.23 23.03 -3.85
CA THR A 219 34.92 24.26 -3.41
C THR A 219 35.47 24.97 -4.64
N GLY A 220 34.82 26.04 -5.07
CA GLY A 220 35.10 26.66 -6.36
C GLY A 220 34.91 25.68 -7.52
N ASN A 221 35.99 25.35 -8.26
CA ASN A 221 35.96 24.39 -9.37
C ASN A 221 36.41 22.96 -8.96
N ASN A 222 36.83 22.76 -7.72
CA ASN A 222 37.31 21.47 -7.22
C ASN A 222 36.19 20.68 -6.60
N VAL A 223 36.18 19.37 -6.85
CA VAL A 223 35.26 18.40 -6.24
C VAL A 223 36.06 17.35 -5.49
N GLU A 224 35.79 17.23 -4.22
CA GLU A 224 36.31 16.15 -3.39
C GLU A 224 35.18 15.15 -3.12
N LEU A 225 35.47 13.85 -3.31
CA LEU A 225 34.57 12.76 -3.03
C LEU A 225 35.00 12.10 -1.72
N PHE A 226 34.08 11.99 -0.77
CA PHE A 226 34.31 11.17 0.42
C PHE A 226 33.04 10.44 0.84
N SER A 227 33.19 9.23 1.32
CA SER A 227 32.10 8.43 1.88
C SER A 227 32.11 8.59 3.40
N TYR A 228 30.99 8.95 3.95
CA TYR A 228 30.80 9.11 5.38
C TYR A 228 29.71 8.11 5.84
N LYS A 229 30.09 7.23 6.77
CA LYS A 229 29.12 6.40 7.47
C LYS A 229 28.56 7.18 8.64
N LEU A 230 27.35 7.69 8.53
CA LEU A 230 26.56 7.91 9.72
C LEU A 230 26.37 6.57 10.43
N PRO A 231 26.37 6.52 11.79
CA PRO A 231 25.98 5.31 12.48
C PRO A 231 24.61 4.93 11.93
N SER A 232 24.50 3.77 11.29
CA SER A 232 23.27 3.29 10.69
C SER A 232 22.19 3.22 11.75
N GLN A 233 21.24 4.14 11.70
CA GLN A 233 20.08 4.08 12.56
C GLN A 233 19.16 3.01 11.97
N TYR A 234 19.10 1.87 12.63
CA TYR A 234 18.19 0.80 12.29
C TYR A 234 16.92 0.94 13.12
N SER A 235 15.79 0.95 12.48
CA SER A 235 14.49 0.85 13.13
C SER A 235 13.73 -0.34 12.60
N SER A 236 13.13 -1.08 13.50
CA SER A 236 12.21 -2.16 13.17
C SER A 236 10.99 -2.11 14.07
N GLY A 237 9.90 -2.64 13.58
CA GLY A 237 8.67 -2.77 14.34
C GLY A 237 7.84 -3.92 13.81
N THR A 238 7.18 -4.63 14.73
CA THR A 238 6.20 -5.66 14.39
C THR A 238 4.95 -5.40 15.20
N LYS A 239 3.80 -5.58 14.58
CA LYS A 239 2.51 -5.49 15.28
C LYS A 239 1.55 -6.53 14.72
N SER A 240 0.71 -7.07 15.59
CA SER A 240 -0.36 -8.00 15.20
C SER A 240 -1.67 -7.55 15.82
N GLY A 241 -2.75 -7.75 15.11
CA GLY A 241 -4.08 -7.40 15.60
C GLY A 241 -5.16 -7.56 14.56
N VAL A 242 -6.38 -7.21 14.95
CA VAL A 242 -7.52 -7.14 14.03
C VAL A 242 -7.34 -5.90 13.15
N GLY A 243 -7.58 -6.06 11.86
CA GLY A 243 -7.61 -4.97 10.90
C GLY A 243 -8.96 -4.26 10.82
N ASP A 244 -9.20 -3.56 9.72
CA ASP A 244 -10.48 -2.89 9.48
C ASP A 244 -11.55 -3.91 9.10
N ILE A 245 -12.60 -4.02 9.90
CA ILE A 245 -13.73 -4.91 9.64
C ILE A 245 -14.56 -4.34 8.49
N VAL A 246 -14.95 -5.21 7.54
CA VAL A 246 -15.77 -4.81 6.39
C VAL A 246 -17.13 -5.50 6.47
N PHE A 247 -18.19 -4.71 6.36
CA PHE A 247 -19.56 -5.15 6.18
C PHE A 247 -19.94 -5.04 4.72
N ASN A 248 -20.54 -6.07 4.16
CA ASN A 248 -21.03 -6.08 2.79
C ASN A 248 -22.52 -6.40 2.77
N VAL A 249 -23.27 -5.66 1.98
CA VAL A 249 -24.66 -6.00 1.63
C VAL A 249 -24.77 -5.99 0.12
N LYS A 250 -25.28 -7.10 -0.45
CA LYS A 250 -25.46 -7.28 -1.88
C LYS A 250 -26.90 -7.67 -2.19
N SER A 251 -27.47 -7.07 -3.22
CA SER A 251 -28.82 -7.34 -3.69
C SER A 251 -28.85 -7.64 -5.18
N VAL A 252 -29.52 -8.73 -5.57
CA VAL A 252 -29.80 -9.05 -6.97
C VAL A 252 -30.85 -8.08 -7.50
N LEU A 253 -30.47 -7.28 -8.48
CA LEU A 253 -31.34 -6.31 -9.15
C LEU A 253 -32.14 -6.96 -10.28
N SER A 254 -31.46 -7.80 -11.09
CA SER A 254 -32.09 -8.54 -12.19
C SER A 254 -31.44 -9.92 -12.33
N SER A 255 -32.24 -10.91 -12.64
CA SER A 255 -31.77 -12.28 -12.91
C SER A 255 -32.51 -12.89 -14.10
N GLY A 256 -31.77 -13.33 -15.11
CA GLY A 256 -32.22 -14.19 -16.19
C GLY A 256 -31.89 -15.66 -15.89
N GLU A 257 -32.02 -16.52 -16.89
CA GLU A 257 -31.74 -17.96 -16.75
C GLU A 257 -30.26 -18.22 -16.42
N TYR A 258 -29.34 -17.53 -17.09
CA TYR A 258 -27.89 -17.66 -16.90
C TYR A 258 -27.22 -16.37 -16.44
N SER A 259 -27.82 -15.23 -16.66
CA SER A 259 -27.25 -13.91 -16.33
C SER A 259 -27.81 -13.37 -15.04
N THR A 260 -26.97 -12.72 -14.23
CA THR A 260 -27.40 -12.03 -13.02
C THR A 260 -26.68 -10.71 -12.92
N PHE A 261 -27.43 -9.68 -12.55
CA PHE A 261 -26.94 -8.35 -12.28
C PHE A 261 -27.30 -8.00 -10.83
N ALA A 262 -26.33 -7.55 -10.06
CA ALA A 262 -26.52 -7.20 -8.66
C ALA A 262 -25.79 -5.88 -8.34
N GLY A 263 -26.23 -5.24 -7.29
CA GLY A 263 -25.59 -4.09 -6.69
C GLY A 263 -25.34 -4.33 -5.22
N GLY A 264 -24.36 -3.67 -4.66
CA GLY A 264 -24.03 -3.79 -3.24
C GLY A 264 -23.19 -2.63 -2.74
N ILE A 265 -22.90 -2.69 -1.47
CA ILE A 265 -22.02 -1.73 -0.79
C ILE A 265 -21.12 -2.46 0.19
N ASN A 266 -19.83 -2.16 0.16
CA ASN A 266 -18.89 -2.48 1.23
C ASN A 266 -18.74 -1.26 2.12
N VAL A 267 -18.85 -1.46 3.43
CA VAL A 267 -18.58 -0.45 4.46
C VAL A 267 -17.43 -0.96 5.32
N ARG A 268 -16.29 -0.32 5.21
CA ARG A 268 -15.10 -0.58 6.03
C ARG A 268 -15.12 0.35 7.25
N THR A 269 -14.93 -0.24 8.42
CA THR A 269 -14.86 0.47 9.69
C THR A 269 -13.41 0.67 10.13
N PRO A 270 -13.04 1.80 10.75
CA PRO A 270 -11.68 2.04 11.25
C PRO A 270 -11.47 1.32 12.60
N THR A 271 -11.48 -0.01 12.57
CA THR A 271 -11.32 -0.85 13.77
C THR A 271 -9.90 -1.32 14.01
N GLY A 272 -9.05 -1.27 12.99
CA GLY A 272 -7.63 -1.59 13.10
C GLY A 272 -6.82 -0.48 13.76
N ASP A 273 -5.66 -0.83 14.30
CA ASP A 273 -4.67 0.11 14.81
C ASP A 273 -3.91 0.71 13.59
N ASP A 274 -4.39 1.83 13.09
CA ASP A 274 -3.90 2.46 11.88
C ASP A 274 -2.45 2.93 12.01
N LEU A 275 -2.08 3.51 13.13
CA LEU A 275 -0.71 3.95 13.38
C LEU A 275 0.31 2.78 13.33
N ASN A 276 -0.14 1.54 13.48
CA ASN A 276 0.66 0.34 13.29
C ASN A 276 0.36 -0.41 11.97
N PHE A 277 -0.31 0.25 11.00
CA PHE A 277 -0.71 -0.30 9.71
C PHE A 277 -1.59 -1.56 9.77
N LEU A 278 -2.31 -1.77 10.87
CA LEU A 278 -3.32 -2.82 10.99
C LEU A 278 -4.69 -2.38 10.45
N GLY A 279 -4.83 -1.12 10.08
CA GLY A 279 -6.02 -0.55 9.49
C GLY A 279 -5.74 0.74 8.76
N SER A 280 -6.78 1.35 8.22
CA SER A 280 -6.69 2.60 7.47
C SER A 280 -6.92 3.85 8.33
N GLY A 281 -7.48 3.70 9.52
CA GLY A 281 -7.92 4.81 10.37
C GLY A 281 -9.10 5.61 9.80
N ALA A 282 -9.70 5.13 8.70
CA ALA A 282 -10.75 5.84 7.98
C ALA A 282 -11.95 4.94 7.70
N TRP A 283 -13.15 5.50 7.77
CA TRP A 283 -14.32 4.86 7.19
C TRP A 283 -14.15 4.77 5.67
N GLY A 284 -14.49 3.61 5.11
CA GLY A 284 -14.48 3.37 3.67
C GLY A 284 -15.87 2.96 3.18
N PHE A 285 -16.33 3.57 2.09
CA PHE A 285 -17.61 3.25 1.46
C PHE A 285 -17.37 2.91 0.00
N ASN A 286 -17.76 1.70 -0.41
CA ASN A 286 -17.59 1.22 -1.76
C ASN A 286 -18.90 0.65 -2.30
N PRO A 287 -19.82 1.48 -2.83
CA PRO A 287 -20.91 0.98 -3.65
C PRO A 287 -20.37 0.40 -4.94
N TYR A 288 -20.96 -0.72 -5.38
CA TYR A 288 -20.53 -1.44 -6.56
C TYR A 288 -21.70 -2.08 -7.33
N LEU A 289 -21.44 -2.36 -8.59
CA LEU A 289 -22.27 -3.16 -9.46
C LEU A 289 -21.49 -4.40 -9.87
N VAL A 290 -22.17 -5.52 -9.98
CA VAL A 290 -21.57 -6.79 -10.40
C VAL A 290 -22.49 -7.51 -11.37
N TYR A 291 -21.89 -8.04 -12.44
CA TYR A 291 -22.53 -8.87 -13.44
C TYR A 291 -21.87 -10.24 -13.46
N SER A 292 -22.66 -11.30 -13.63
CA SER A 292 -22.15 -12.66 -13.82
C SER A 292 -23.03 -13.44 -14.79
N TYR A 293 -22.38 -14.20 -15.67
CA TYR A 293 -23.02 -15.15 -16.56
C TYR A 293 -22.61 -16.57 -16.21
N LEU A 294 -23.54 -17.44 -15.92
CA LEU A 294 -23.30 -18.81 -15.47
C LEU A 294 -23.28 -19.76 -16.69
N TRP A 295 -22.11 -20.28 -16.98
CA TRP A 295 -21.88 -21.28 -18.02
C TRP A 295 -20.70 -22.18 -17.61
N LYS A 296 -20.29 -23.09 -18.49
CA LYS A 296 -19.08 -23.90 -18.28
C LYS A 296 -17.84 -23.00 -18.05
N ILE A 297 -17.75 -21.90 -18.77
CA ILE A 297 -16.88 -20.76 -18.50
C ILE A 297 -17.80 -19.60 -18.12
N SER A 298 -17.71 -19.14 -16.89
CA SER A 298 -18.60 -18.14 -16.32
C SER A 298 -17.88 -16.79 -16.21
N PRO A 299 -18.04 -15.88 -17.19
CA PRO A 299 -17.50 -14.55 -17.10
C PRO A 299 -18.23 -13.74 -16.04
N HIS A 300 -17.49 -12.85 -15.40
CA HIS A 300 -18.01 -11.90 -14.42
C HIS A 300 -17.24 -10.58 -14.49
N ALA A 301 -17.91 -9.50 -14.07
CA ALA A 301 -17.32 -8.19 -13.98
C ALA A 301 -17.94 -7.43 -12.80
N LYS A 302 -17.12 -6.63 -12.12
CA LYS A 302 -17.53 -5.75 -11.03
C LYS A 302 -16.90 -4.39 -11.21
N ILE A 303 -17.64 -3.34 -10.92
CA ILE A 303 -17.15 -1.96 -10.87
C ILE A 303 -17.74 -1.28 -9.64
N GLY A 304 -16.91 -0.51 -8.96
CA GLY A 304 -17.30 0.26 -7.79
C GLY A 304 -16.47 1.52 -7.64
N TYR A 305 -16.85 2.35 -6.68
CA TYR A 305 -16.10 3.54 -6.32
C TYR A 305 -15.85 3.57 -4.82
N GLN A 306 -14.58 3.71 -4.44
CA GLN A 306 -14.14 3.79 -3.06
C GLN A 306 -14.07 5.25 -2.61
N TRP A 307 -14.85 5.61 -1.59
CA TRP A 307 -14.68 6.84 -0.80
C TRP A 307 -14.08 6.50 0.55
N ASN A 308 -13.20 7.35 1.03
CA ASN A 308 -12.62 7.23 2.35
C ASN A 308 -12.75 8.55 3.11
N THR A 309 -12.92 8.48 4.42
CA THR A 309 -12.85 9.65 5.31
C THR A 309 -11.41 9.99 5.67
N SER A 310 -11.23 10.96 6.56
CA SER A 310 -9.93 11.35 7.07
C SER A 310 -9.28 10.27 7.93
N SER A 311 -7.95 10.20 7.88
CA SER A 311 -7.11 9.27 8.63
C SER A 311 -5.93 10.00 9.28
N GLU A 312 -5.51 9.55 10.45
CA GLU A 312 -4.31 10.04 11.12
C GLU A 312 -3.03 9.68 10.35
N LEU A 313 -3.06 8.65 9.52
CA LEU A 313 -1.92 8.26 8.68
C LEU A 313 -1.55 9.32 7.65
N ASN A 314 -2.47 10.23 7.32
CA ASN A 314 -2.23 11.39 6.47
C ASN A 314 -1.62 12.59 7.24
N ASN A 315 -1.51 12.48 8.56
CA ASN A 315 -0.89 13.48 9.43
C ASN A 315 -0.32 12.80 10.70
N PRO A 316 0.60 11.84 10.56
CA PRO A 316 1.08 11.00 11.67
C PRO A 316 1.84 11.79 12.74
N THR A 317 2.28 13.00 12.43
CA THR A 317 2.96 13.91 13.37
C THR A 317 2.01 14.91 14.03
N ASN A 318 0.71 14.84 13.72
CA ASN A 318 -0.32 15.75 14.23
C ASN A 318 0.04 17.24 14.03
N THR A 319 0.52 17.57 12.85
CA THR A 319 0.84 18.95 12.47
C THR A 319 -0.42 19.78 12.22
N ALA A 320 -0.33 21.10 12.25
CA ALA A 320 -1.45 22.03 12.25
C ALA A 320 -2.42 21.97 11.03
N GLY A 321 -2.18 21.10 10.07
CA GLY A 321 -3.04 20.92 8.86
C GLY A 321 -4.27 20.04 9.06
N GLY A 322 -4.40 19.33 10.19
CA GLY A 322 -5.48 18.38 10.44
C GLY A 322 -5.41 17.12 9.56
N ASN A 323 -6.23 16.11 9.89
CA ASN A 323 -6.29 14.86 9.14
C ASN A 323 -7.00 15.06 7.79
N GLN A 324 -6.41 14.55 6.72
CA GLN A 324 -6.98 14.58 5.37
C GLN A 324 -7.60 13.24 5.00
N ASN A 325 -8.52 13.24 4.03
CA ASN A 325 -9.12 12.01 3.54
C ASN A 325 -8.09 11.12 2.86
N LEU A 326 -8.21 9.81 3.08
CA LEU A 326 -7.42 8.86 2.30
C LEU A 326 -7.89 8.87 0.83
N PRO A 327 -6.97 8.61 -0.11
CA PRO A 327 -7.31 8.55 -1.52
C PRO A 327 -8.45 7.58 -1.81
N GLY A 328 -9.39 8.03 -2.64
CA GLY A 328 -10.44 7.21 -3.20
C GLY A 328 -10.17 6.90 -4.67
N GLY A 329 -11.10 6.16 -5.30
CA GLY A 329 -10.96 5.85 -6.70
C GLY A 329 -11.89 4.76 -7.21
N VAL A 330 -11.82 4.49 -8.50
CA VAL A 330 -12.59 3.45 -9.17
C VAL A 330 -11.92 2.10 -8.92
N GLN A 331 -12.72 1.12 -8.49
CA GLN A 331 -12.32 -0.29 -8.42
C GLN A 331 -13.03 -1.07 -9.52
N TYR A 332 -12.31 -1.95 -10.18
CA TYR A 332 -12.86 -2.82 -11.22
C TYR A 332 -12.25 -4.21 -11.14
N ASP A 333 -13.08 -5.19 -11.42
CA ASP A 333 -12.69 -6.59 -11.46
C ASP A 333 -13.33 -7.22 -12.69
N VAL A 334 -12.56 -7.97 -13.47
CA VAL A 334 -13.03 -8.70 -14.65
C VAL A 334 -12.36 -10.07 -14.67
N GLY A 335 -13.15 -11.12 -14.87
CA GLY A 335 -12.59 -12.45 -14.90
C GLY A 335 -13.55 -13.52 -15.42
N ALA A 336 -13.09 -14.74 -15.33
CA ALA A 336 -13.88 -15.91 -15.66
C ALA A 336 -13.46 -17.11 -14.82
N ASP A 337 -14.45 -17.92 -14.46
CA ASP A 337 -14.22 -19.21 -13.82
C ASP A 337 -14.67 -20.36 -14.73
N TRP A 338 -13.78 -21.32 -14.85
CA TRP A 338 -13.98 -22.51 -15.69
C TRP A 338 -14.20 -23.75 -14.85
N ALA A 339 -15.43 -24.32 -14.94
CA ALA A 339 -15.76 -25.60 -14.34
C ALA A 339 -15.08 -26.75 -15.10
N MET A 340 -13.84 -27.07 -14.75
CA MET A 340 -13.05 -28.14 -15.39
C MET A 340 -13.67 -29.49 -15.15
N ARG A 341 -14.11 -29.77 -13.90
CA ARG A 341 -14.78 -30.98 -13.45
C ARG A 341 -15.86 -30.64 -12.42
N LYS A 342 -16.73 -31.58 -12.08
CA LYS A 342 -17.83 -31.39 -11.09
C LYS A 342 -17.38 -30.81 -9.73
N ARG A 343 -16.11 -30.96 -9.37
CA ARG A 343 -15.57 -30.54 -8.07
C ARG A 343 -14.29 -29.69 -8.20
N LEU A 344 -13.93 -29.28 -9.41
CA LEU A 344 -12.70 -28.52 -9.69
C LEU A 344 -13.01 -27.37 -10.62
N THR A 345 -12.73 -26.16 -10.17
CA THR A 345 -12.89 -24.92 -10.91
C THR A 345 -11.54 -24.19 -10.98
N PHE A 346 -11.15 -23.77 -12.17
CA PHE A 346 -10.08 -22.81 -12.38
C PHE A 346 -10.70 -21.41 -12.44
N ALA A 347 -10.08 -20.43 -11.79
CA ALA A 347 -10.49 -19.03 -11.82
C ALA A 347 -9.32 -18.14 -12.23
N GLY A 348 -9.61 -17.17 -13.08
CA GLY A 348 -8.66 -16.16 -13.52
C GLY A 348 -9.34 -14.79 -13.52
N ASP A 349 -8.77 -13.83 -12.77
CA ASP A 349 -9.34 -12.51 -12.53
C ASP A 349 -8.29 -11.43 -12.71
N VAL A 350 -8.66 -10.31 -13.32
CA VAL A 350 -7.90 -9.06 -13.28
C VAL A 350 -8.61 -8.10 -12.36
N LEU A 351 -7.94 -7.71 -11.29
CA LEU A 351 -8.42 -6.77 -10.28
C LEU A 351 -7.67 -5.45 -10.42
N GLY A 352 -8.37 -4.33 -10.43
CA GLY A 352 -7.75 -3.04 -10.57
C GLY A 352 -8.35 -1.97 -9.68
N SER A 353 -7.52 -1.01 -9.32
CA SER A 353 -7.91 0.21 -8.61
C SER A 353 -7.27 1.42 -9.29
N GLN A 354 -8.10 2.40 -9.67
CA GLN A 354 -7.65 3.69 -10.18
C GLN A 354 -7.75 4.71 -9.07
N TYR A 355 -6.63 5.09 -8.49
CA TYR A 355 -6.54 6.14 -7.48
C TYR A 355 -6.51 7.52 -8.13
N LEU A 356 -7.20 8.49 -7.52
CA LEU A 356 -7.33 9.85 -8.06
C LEU A 356 -6.59 10.84 -7.16
N ASN A 357 -5.73 11.67 -7.78
CA ASN A 357 -5.01 12.77 -7.14
C ASN A 357 -4.35 12.38 -5.80
N THR A 358 -3.53 11.36 -5.84
CA THR A 358 -2.91 10.72 -4.67
C THR A 358 -1.43 11.09 -4.59
N PRO A 359 -0.86 11.30 -3.39
CA PRO A 359 0.58 11.40 -3.22
C PRO A 359 1.28 10.13 -3.72
N ARG A 360 2.26 10.32 -4.59
CA ARG A 360 3.10 9.27 -5.18
C ARG A 360 4.57 9.56 -4.94
N LEU A 361 5.37 8.52 -4.87
CA LEU A 361 6.81 8.64 -4.90
C LEU A 361 7.30 8.69 -6.34
N VAL A 362 8.02 9.75 -6.68
CA VAL A 362 8.69 9.91 -7.98
C VAL A 362 10.18 10.05 -7.74
N THR A 363 10.99 9.30 -8.49
CA THR A 363 12.44 9.50 -8.47
C THR A 363 12.81 10.63 -9.40
N SER A 364 13.34 11.71 -8.85
CA SER A 364 13.94 12.83 -9.59
C SER A 364 15.45 12.71 -9.55
N THR A 365 16.14 13.12 -10.61
CA THR A 365 17.58 13.08 -10.71
C THR A 365 18.13 14.48 -10.99
N THR A 366 18.94 15.00 -10.10
CA THR A 366 19.70 16.24 -10.31
C THR A 366 21.09 15.88 -10.80
N THR A 367 21.54 16.49 -11.89
CA THR A 367 22.91 16.31 -12.38
C THR A 367 23.77 17.47 -11.91
N LEU A 368 24.81 17.15 -11.16
CA LEU A 368 25.85 18.08 -10.76
C LEU A 368 26.98 18.02 -11.81
N SER A 369 27.12 19.10 -12.56
CA SER A 369 28.24 19.24 -13.53
C SER A 369 29.40 19.99 -12.90
N THR A 370 30.59 19.41 -12.98
CA THR A 370 31.82 19.97 -12.42
C THR A 370 32.95 19.84 -13.45
N THR A 371 34.10 20.44 -13.15
CA THR A 371 35.31 20.32 -14.01
C THR A 371 35.85 18.89 -14.04
N THR A 372 35.56 18.07 -13.03
CA THR A 372 36.01 16.67 -12.94
C THR A 372 35.01 15.66 -13.51
N GLY A 373 33.80 16.12 -13.90
CA GLY A 373 32.79 15.23 -14.48
C GLY A 373 31.36 15.60 -14.09
N GLN A 374 30.44 14.73 -14.47
CA GLN A 374 29.02 14.82 -14.10
C GLN A 374 28.68 13.77 -13.06
N PHE A 375 27.99 14.19 -12.01
CA PHE A 375 27.54 13.31 -10.92
C PHE A 375 26.02 13.30 -10.90
N SER A 376 25.44 12.12 -10.78
CA SER A 376 24.00 11.92 -10.69
C SER A 376 23.56 11.84 -9.23
N LEU A 377 22.60 12.67 -8.86
CA LEU A 377 22.06 12.80 -7.50
C LEU A 377 20.58 12.45 -7.52
N PRO A 378 20.22 11.15 -7.47
CA PRO A 378 18.84 10.72 -7.45
C PRO A 378 18.19 11.02 -6.10
N SER A 379 16.94 11.45 -6.11
CA SER A 379 16.18 11.74 -4.89
C SER A 379 14.72 11.34 -5.07
N SER A 380 14.14 10.74 -4.05
CA SER A 380 12.70 10.50 -3.98
C SER A 380 11.98 11.78 -3.60
N VAL A 381 10.93 12.10 -4.32
CA VAL A 381 10.06 13.27 -4.08
C VAL A 381 8.61 12.84 -4.07
N SER A 382 7.78 13.54 -3.28
CA SER A 382 6.34 13.35 -3.28
C SER A 382 5.69 14.22 -4.35
N GLN A 383 4.83 13.65 -5.18
CA GLN A 383 4.05 14.35 -6.20
C GLN A 383 2.63 13.82 -6.28
N ASN A 384 1.64 14.69 -6.29
CA ASN A 384 0.25 14.28 -6.46
C ASN A 384 -0.03 13.94 -7.93
N SER A 385 -0.51 12.73 -8.16
CA SER A 385 -1.01 12.30 -9.48
C SER A 385 -1.98 11.13 -9.37
N SER A 386 -2.72 10.88 -10.44
CA SER A 386 -3.59 9.70 -10.52
C SER A 386 -2.82 8.51 -11.08
N TYR A 387 -3.09 7.31 -10.57
CA TYR A 387 -2.46 6.08 -11.05
C TYR A 387 -3.37 4.87 -10.87
N SER A 388 -3.10 3.81 -11.64
CA SER A 388 -3.79 2.54 -11.50
C SER A 388 -2.87 1.46 -10.97
N ILE A 389 -3.41 0.58 -10.14
CA ILE A 389 -2.80 -0.70 -9.76
C ILE A 389 -3.66 -1.79 -10.38
N SER A 390 -3.02 -2.72 -11.08
CA SER A 390 -3.70 -3.86 -11.69
C SER A 390 -3.02 -5.16 -11.26
N ASN A 391 -3.80 -6.12 -10.88
CA ASN A 391 -3.36 -7.43 -10.40
C ASN A 391 -4.03 -8.54 -11.21
N LEU A 392 -3.29 -9.59 -11.52
CA LEU A 392 -3.79 -10.84 -12.07
C LEU A 392 -3.87 -11.87 -10.93
N SER A 393 -5.03 -12.48 -10.76
CA SER A 393 -5.26 -13.60 -9.85
C SER A 393 -5.51 -14.86 -10.65
N LEU A 394 -4.71 -15.89 -10.44
CA LEU A 394 -4.89 -17.20 -11.06
C LEU A 394 -4.98 -18.28 -9.97
N GLY A 395 -5.99 -19.11 -10.02
CA GLY A 395 -6.13 -20.11 -8.99
C GLY A 395 -7.10 -21.26 -9.27
N LEU A 396 -7.13 -22.17 -8.33
CA LEU A 396 -7.95 -23.38 -8.37
C LEU A 396 -8.83 -23.47 -7.12
N LYS A 397 -10.06 -23.92 -7.30
CA LYS A 397 -10.98 -24.34 -6.24
C LYS A 397 -11.32 -25.81 -6.38
N TRP A 398 -11.23 -26.52 -5.27
CA TRP A 398 -11.56 -27.92 -5.17
C TRP A 398 -12.56 -28.17 -4.03
N SER A 399 -13.62 -28.93 -4.33
CA SER A 399 -14.65 -29.29 -3.35
C SER A 399 -14.59 -30.79 -3.06
N PRO A 400 -13.82 -31.26 -2.05
CA PRO A 400 -13.71 -32.68 -1.74
C PRO A 400 -15.03 -33.27 -1.25
N ALA A 401 -15.83 -32.51 -0.50
CA ALA A 401 -17.02 -32.97 0.21
C ALA A 401 -18.29 -32.13 -0.08
N GLY A 402 -18.44 -31.60 -1.29
CA GLY A 402 -19.64 -30.86 -1.72
C GLY A 402 -19.87 -29.49 -1.03
N LYS A 403 -19.89 -29.48 0.28
CA LYS A 403 -20.05 -28.26 1.10
C LYS A 403 -18.72 -27.60 1.48
N LEU A 404 -17.63 -28.36 1.49
CA LEU A 404 -16.28 -27.90 1.78
C LEU A 404 -15.59 -27.51 0.48
N VAL A 405 -14.97 -26.33 0.45
CA VAL A 405 -14.16 -25.85 -0.67
C VAL A 405 -12.79 -25.43 -0.17
N ILE A 406 -11.75 -25.93 -0.83
CA ILE A 406 -10.37 -25.53 -0.65
C ILE A 406 -9.98 -24.72 -1.88
N SER A 407 -9.32 -23.59 -1.69
CA SER A 407 -8.84 -22.72 -2.77
C SER A 407 -7.36 -22.39 -2.59
N GLY A 408 -6.68 -22.29 -3.72
CA GLY A 408 -5.33 -21.77 -3.79
C GLY A 408 -5.19 -20.88 -5.02
N ASN A 409 -4.64 -19.70 -4.86
CA ASN A 409 -4.35 -18.79 -5.96
C ASN A 409 -3.07 -18.00 -5.72
N VAL A 410 -2.56 -17.42 -6.80
CA VAL A 410 -1.43 -16.50 -6.80
C VAL A 410 -1.92 -15.18 -7.34
N LEU A 411 -1.63 -14.11 -6.61
CA LEU A 411 -1.86 -12.73 -7.02
C LEU A 411 -0.55 -12.15 -7.56
N ILE A 412 -0.58 -11.61 -8.77
CA ILE A 412 0.57 -11.04 -9.48
C ILE A 412 0.23 -9.62 -9.89
N GLN A 413 0.96 -8.64 -9.41
CA GLN A 413 0.78 -7.26 -9.84
C GLN A 413 1.34 -7.08 -11.25
N LEU A 414 0.53 -6.48 -12.14
CA LEU A 414 0.83 -6.35 -13.57
C LEU A 414 1.60 -5.08 -13.93
N ASN A 415 1.60 -4.09 -13.04
CA ASN A 415 2.29 -2.82 -13.24
C ASN A 415 3.11 -2.42 -12.02
N ASN A 416 3.97 -1.41 -12.16
CA ASN A 416 4.88 -0.96 -11.12
C ASN A 416 4.36 0.28 -10.37
N ASN A 417 3.09 0.62 -10.51
CA ASN A 417 2.50 1.75 -9.80
C ASN A 417 2.15 1.38 -8.38
N GLY A 418 2.26 2.36 -7.49
CA GLY A 418 1.98 2.19 -6.07
C GLY A 418 2.91 1.17 -5.40
N LEU A 419 2.44 0.60 -4.31
CA LEU A 419 3.18 -0.38 -3.54
C LEU A 419 3.11 -1.75 -4.24
N HIS A 420 4.24 -2.30 -4.63
CA HIS A 420 4.36 -3.54 -5.40
C HIS A 420 4.85 -4.69 -4.51
N ALA A 421 4.07 -5.77 -4.47
CA ALA A 421 4.45 -7.00 -3.77
C ALA A 421 5.01 -8.05 -4.74
N ARG A 422 5.81 -8.97 -4.22
CA ARG A 422 6.14 -10.22 -4.93
C ARG A 422 4.87 -11.01 -5.24
N PRO A 423 4.89 -11.93 -6.23
CA PRO A 423 3.76 -12.84 -6.44
C PRO A 423 3.30 -13.45 -5.12
N THR A 424 2.06 -13.18 -4.73
CA THR A 424 1.53 -13.47 -3.41
C THR A 424 0.66 -14.71 -3.45
N PRO A 425 1.04 -15.82 -2.79
CA PRO A 425 0.17 -16.98 -2.65
C PRO A 425 -0.94 -16.69 -1.63
N LEU A 426 -2.16 -17.13 -1.97
CA LEU A 426 -3.32 -17.12 -1.11
C LEU A 426 -3.89 -18.51 -1.00
N LEU A 427 -4.13 -18.96 0.22
CA LEU A 427 -4.74 -20.25 0.52
C LEU A 427 -6.04 -20.03 1.28
N GLY A 428 -7.08 -20.75 0.91
CA GLY A 428 -8.39 -20.58 1.53
C GLY A 428 -9.11 -21.91 1.76
N ILE A 429 -9.94 -21.89 2.80
CA ILE A 429 -10.89 -22.98 3.10
C ILE A 429 -12.24 -22.35 3.42
N SER A 430 -13.30 -22.93 2.92
CA SER A 430 -14.65 -22.42 3.17
C SER A 430 -15.67 -23.55 3.25
N TYR A 431 -16.75 -23.28 4.00
CA TYR A 431 -17.82 -24.20 4.22
C TYR A 431 -19.19 -23.53 4.07
N LYS A 432 -20.12 -24.23 3.44
CA LYS A 432 -21.50 -23.77 3.23
C LYS A 432 -22.48 -24.67 3.99
N PHE A 433 -23.24 -24.05 4.89
CA PHE A 433 -24.28 -24.72 5.67
C PHE A 433 -25.63 -24.77 4.94
#